data_10d156ea9c11bcfc25caac886817a98d
#
_entry.id   10d156ea9c11bcfc25caac886817a98d
#
_cell.length_a   1.000
_cell.length_b   1.000
_cell.length_c   1.000
_cell.angle_alpha   90.00
_cell.angle_beta   90.00
_cell.angle_gamma   90.00
#
_symmetry.space_group_name_H-M   'P 1'
#
loop_
_entity.id
_entity.type
_entity.pdbx_description
1 polymer ?
#
loop_
_entity_poly.entity_id
_entity_poly.type
_entity_poly.pdbx_seq_one_letter_code
_entity_poly.pdbx_strand_id
1 'polypeptide(L)'
;MKKIYILAATALAVAACAEKTDDALKEKVESYAVVEVNSPLYDALSDNDKKIVGLFRQAGEIIDGLFWKQTFGDKAEMEALTNEYEKAYAMINYGPWDHLDNNAPFVEGYGEKPLGCQYYPQDMTMEEWNAFEDPNKLSLYTVVRRDENGALKTVWYREEYKEELEKVCALLEEAASLTENEGMRTYLTERVKAFRTDDYLASDLAWMDMKDCNMDLVIGPIENYDDHLFEAKAAYECFILLKDEKRSANLAKYVGLLPTLQTMLPCAPEYKTFVPGTSSDLNVYDAIFYAGDCNGGSKTIAINLPNDERVHAAKGTRRLQLYNSMMAKFDKIMAPIGEVLVTPEQQKYLTADAFFWNVTFHEVAHGLGVKQTVNGKGTVDQAMGDQKTSWEEAKADILGLFMVSKLIDMGEITDITKEQSIATFIAGIVRSVRFGFASSHGKANMMCYNYMEDYGAFTRNEEGKWVIDFEKAAAAVDSWANLILETQATGNYEFAQKYAAENASIREALAADIAKVNEAGIPRDIVFDFAW
;
A
#
# COMPACT_ATOMS: atom_id res chain seq x y z
N MET A 1 33.42 -14.50 48.70
CA MET A 1 33.70 -14.91 47.30
C MET A 1 32.44 -15.26 46.48
N LYS A 2 31.34 -15.76 47.07
CA LYS A 2 30.12 -16.12 46.30
C LYS A 2 29.29 -14.92 45.74
N LYS A 3 29.40 -13.72 46.33
CA LYS A 3 28.65 -12.54 45.86
C LYS A 3 29.24 -11.86 44.61
N ILE A 4 30.55 -12.02 44.36
CA ILE A 4 31.23 -11.43 43.18
C ILE A 4 30.92 -12.24 41.91
N TYR A 5 30.74 -13.56 42.02
CA TYR A 5 30.42 -14.41 40.87
C TYR A 5 28.98 -14.24 40.37
N ILE A 6 28.03 -13.85 41.21
CA ILE A 6 26.65 -13.61 40.83
C ILE A 6 26.51 -12.28 40.05
N LEU A 7 27.26 -11.24 40.47
CA LEU A 7 27.29 -9.95 39.76
C LEU A 7 27.99 -10.05 38.39
N ALA A 8 29.07 -10.83 38.30
CA ALA A 8 29.75 -11.05 37.01
C ALA A 8 28.93 -11.91 36.05
N ALA A 9 28.18 -12.92 36.54
CA ALA A 9 27.31 -13.74 35.70
C ALA A 9 26.08 -12.98 35.21
N THR A 10 25.50 -12.07 36.02
CA THR A 10 24.40 -11.20 35.62
C THR A 10 24.86 -10.14 34.59
N ALA A 11 26.03 -9.53 34.78
CA ALA A 11 26.59 -8.57 33.85
C ALA A 11 26.94 -9.22 32.48
N LEU A 12 27.47 -10.44 32.47
CA LEU A 12 27.74 -11.21 31.26
C LEU A 12 26.45 -11.66 30.54
N ALA A 13 25.41 -12.01 31.29
CA ALA A 13 24.13 -12.38 30.69
C ALA A 13 23.41 -11.17 30.09
N VAL A 14 23.48 -10.00 30.74
CA VAL A 14 22.92 -8.75 30.23
C VAL A 14 23.70 -8.28 28.99
N ALA A 15 25.04 -8.35 29.01
CA ALA A 15 25.85 -7.99 27.83
C ALA A 15 25.61 -8.95 26.65
N ALA A 16 25.48 -10.25 26.89
CA ALA A 16 25.18 -11.23 25.84
C ALA A 16 23.74 -11.12 25.32
N CYS A 17 22.79 -10.66 26.11
CA CYS A 17 21.44 -10.33 25.65
C CYS A 17 21.45 -9.03 24.83
N ALA A 18 22.17 -8.00 25.27
CA ALA A 18 22.31 -6.74 24.55
C ALA A 18 22.98 -6.95 23.17
N GLU A 19 24.11 -7.68 23.12
CA GLU A 19 24.75 -8.01 21.82
C GLU A 19 23.83 -8.78 20.87
N LYS A 20 23.04 -9.74 21.36
CA LYS A 20 22.08 -10.47 20.53
C LYS A 20 20.91 -9.60 20.04
N THR A 21 20.51 -8.62 20.83
CA THR A 21 19.44 -7.67 20.45
C THR A 21 19.96 -6.71 19.40
N ASP A 22 21.19 -6.22 19.54
CA ASP A 22 21.85 -5.36 18.56
C ASP A 22 22.05 -6.06 17.21
N ASP A 23 22.48 -7.33 17.22
CA ASP A 23 22.62 -8.12 15.99
C ASP A 23 21.28 -8.31 15.29
N ALA A 24 20.20 -8.59 16.01
CA ALA A 24 18.86 -8.75 15.44
C ALA A 24 18.30 -7.44 14.85
N LEU A 25 18.52 -6.30 15.51
CA LEU A 25 18.10 -5.00 15.00
C LEU A 25 18.94 -4.55 13.80
N LYS A 26 20.25 -4.84 13.83
CA LYS A 26 21.14 -4.63 12.70
C LYS A 26 20.62 -5.40 11.48
N GLU A 27 20.31 -6.69 11.62
CA GLU A 27 19.74 -7.50 10.54
C GLU A 27 18.42 -6.90 10.02
N LYS A 28 17.55 -6.38 10.90
CA LYS A 28 16.30 -5.72 10.49
C LYS A 28 16.56 -4.44 9.68
N VAL A 29 17.49 -3.59 10.08
CA VAL A 29 17.87 -2.37 9.33
C VAL A 29 18.51 -2.74 7.99
N GLU A 30 19.48 -3.65 7.99
CA GLU A 30 20.17 -4.11 6.78
C GLU A 30 19.25 -4.88 5.82
N SER A 31 18.10 -5.35 6.31
CA SER A 31 17.06 -5.99 5.50
C SER A 31 16.22 -5.02 4.67
N TYR A 32 16.45 -3.71 4.76
CA TYR A 32 15.88 -2.74 3.83
C TYR A 32 16.89 -2.39 2.76
N ALA A 33 16.53 -2.60 1.49
CA ALA A 33 17.40 -2.22 0.39
C ALA A 33 17.33 -0.71 0.16
N VAL A 34 18.46 -0.03 0.26
CA VAL A 34 18.55 1.39 -0.08
C VAL A 34 18.52 1.54 -1.60
N VAL A 35 17.61 2.39 -2.08
CA VAL A 35 17.41 2.69 -3.50
C VAL A 35 17.60 4.18 -3.71
N GLU A 36 18.62 4.56 -4.47
CA GLU A 36 18.81 5.94 -4.92
C GLU A 36 17.73 6.30 -5.93
N VAL A 37 16.99 7.39 -5.67
CA VAL A 37 15.93 7.83 -6.57
C VAL A 37 16.52 8.71 -7.67
N ASN A 38 16.73 8.08 -8.82
CA ASN A 38 17.16 8.72 -10.05
C ASN A 38 16.06 8.61 -11.10
N SER A 39 15.48 9.73 -11.53
CA SER A 39 14.47 9.74 -12.57
C SER A 39 14.92 10.60 -13.76
N PRO A 40 15.00 10.03 -14.97
CA PRO A 40 15.28 10.82 -16.17
C PRO A 40 14.18 11.85 -16.44
N LEU A 41 12.96 11.66 -15.87
CA LEU A 41 11.88 12.64 -15.95
C LEU A 41 12.21 13.88 -15.12
N TYR A 42 12.87 13.72 -13.96
CA TYR A 42 13.34 14.84 -13.15
C TYR A 42 14.45 15.64 -13.86
N ASP A 43 15.40 14.94 -14.49
CA ASP A 43 16.49 15.57 -15.23
C ASP A 43 15.97 16.44 -16.38
N ALA A 44 14.88 16.01 -17.02
CA ALA A 44 14.24 16.68 -18.14
C ALA A 44 13.37 17.90 -17.75
N LEU A 45 13.11 18.14 -16.46
CA LEU A 45 12.33 19.28 -16.00
C LEU A 45 13.05 20.60 -16.29
N SER A 46 12.26 21.65 -16.53
CA SER A 46 12.77 23.04 -16.58
C SER A 46 13.33 23.48 -15.23
N ASP A 47 14.19 24.50 -15.23
CA ASP A 47 14.69 25.09 -13.98
C ASP A 47 13.56 25.63 -13.09
N ASN A 48 12.47 26.10 -13.70
CA ASN A 48 11.29 26.57 -12.98
C ASN A 48 10.54 25.41 -12.34
N ASP A 49 10.34 24.30 -13.06
CA ASP A 49 9.68 23.11 -12.52
C ASP A 49 10.50 22.47 -11.39
N LYS A 50 11.83 22.42 -11.53
CA LYS A 50 12.73 21.99 -10.45
C LYS A 50 12.61 22.83 -9.19
N LYS A 51 12.40 24.14 -9.34
CA LYS A 51 12.08 25.03 -8.21
C LYS A 51 10.75 24.67 -7.54
N ILE A 52 9.71 24.41 -8.33
CA ILE A 52 8.39 24.00 -7.83
C ILE A 52 8.52 22.67 -7.08
N VAL A 53 9.22 21.69 -7.64
CA VAL A 53 9.50 20.41 -6.97
C VAL A 53 10.26 20.62 -5.66
N GLY A 54 11.21 21.54 -5.61
CA GLY A 54 11.92 21.91 -4.37
C GLY A 54 11.00 22.49 -3.29
N LEU A 55 9.97 23.27 -3.67
CA LEU A 55 8.93 23.76 -2.75
C LEU A 55 8.02 22.64 -2.27
N PHE A 56 7.64 21.72 -3.17
CA PHE A 56 6.87 20.54 -2.81
C PHE A 56 7.61 19.65 -1.81
N ARG A 57 8.93 19.46 -2.02
CA ARG A 57 9.76 18.70 -1.08
C ARG A 57 9.78 19.34 0.31
N GLN A 58 9.99 20.65 0.40
CA GLN A 58 9.95 21.37 1.68
C GLN A 58 8.58 21.23 2.37
N ALA A 59 7.49 21.32 1.61
CA ALA A 59 6.15 21.08 2.13
C ALA A 59 5.99 19.62 2.62
N GLY A 60 6.47 18.64 1.85
CA GLY A 60 6.45 17.23 2.21
C GLY A 60 7.28 16.91 3.46
N GLU A 61 8.41 17.57 3.68
CA GLU A 61 9.23 17.43 4.90
C GLU A 61 8.47 17.94 6.16
N ILE A 62 7.63 18.97 6.01
CA ILE A 62 6.74 19.42 7.10
C ILE A 62 5.62 18.40 7.34
N ILE A 63 5.03 17.85 6.28
CA ILE A 63 4.02 16.78 6.35
C ILE A 63 4.59 15.53 7.03
N ASP A 64 5.84 15.16 6.74
CA ASP A 64 6.55 14.08 7.44
C ASP A 64 6.55 14.28 8.96
N GLY A 65 6.87 15.50 9.38
CA GLY A 65 6.83 15.88 10.80
C GLY A 65 5.43 15.83 11.42
N LEU A 66 4.38 16.11 10.63
CA LEU A 66 2.99 15.96 11.09
C LEU A 66 2.62 14.50 11.28
N PHE A 67 3.02 13.62 10.38
CA PHE A 67 2.78 12.18 10.56
C PHE A 67 3.50 11.63 11.79
N TRP A 68 4.74 12.04 12.05
CA TRP A 68 5.42 11.71 13.31
C TRP A 68 4.58 12.09 14.54
N LYS A 69 3.99 13.30 14.54
CA LYS A 69 3.10 13.75 15.63
C LYS A 69 1.83 12.90 15.73
N GLN A 70 1.30 12.42 14.62
CA GLN A 70 0.08 11.61 14.58
C GLN A 70 0.30 10.16 15.04
N THR A 71 1.39 9.52 14.58
CA THR A 71 1.62 8.10 14.85
C THR A 71 2.36 7.84 16.17
N PHE A 72 3.33 8.68 16.51
CA PHE A 72 4.19 8.47 17.69
C PHE A 72 4.16 9.64 18.68
N GLY A 73 4.40 10.86 18.19
CA GLY A 73 4.54 12.06 19.01
C GLY A 73 5.79 12.85 18.67
N ASP A 74 6.73 12.97 19.59
CA ASP A 74 7.95 13.75 19.40
C ASP A 74 9.06 12.91 18.73
N LYS A 75 9.32 13.16 17.47
CA LYS A 75 10.41 12.55 16.69
C LYS A 75 11.77 12.64 17.40
N ALA A 76 12.01 13.73 18.15
CA ALA A 76 13.26 13.95 18.84
C ALA A 76 13.58 12.86 19.88
N GLU A 77 12.56 12.18 20.44
CA GLU A 77 12.78 11.04 21.33
C GLU A 77 13.49 9.88 20.61
N MET A 78 13.06 9.56 19.39
CA MET A 78 13.69 8.52 18.56
C MET A 78 15.06 8.97 18.03
N GLU A 79 15.20 10.25 17.68
CA GLU A 79 16.49 10.82 17.25
C GLU A 79 17.54 10.83 18.39
N ALA A 80 17.11 10.86 19.65
CA ALA A 80 17.97 10.84 20.82
C ALA A 80 18.43 9.43 21.24
N LEU A 81 17.93 8.38 20.61
CA LEU A 81 18.38 7.01 20.89
C LEU A 81 19.88 6.87 20.66
N THR A 82 20.55 6.21 21.61
CA THR A 82 22.02 6.03 21.60
C THR A 82 22.44 4.83 20.76
N ASN A 83 21.56 3.83 20.62
CA ASN A 83 21.76 2.69 19.74
C ASN A 83 21.44 3.12 18.30
N GLU A 84 22.43 3.04 17.42
CA GLU A 84 22.31 3.46 16.03
C GLU A 84 21.31 2.61 15.21
N TYR A 85 21.16 1.33 15.54
CA TYR A 85 20.21 0.44 14.86
C TYR A 85 18.77 0.67 15.34
N GLU A 86 18.55 0.86 16.65
CA GLU A 86 17.24 1.29 17.16
C GLU A 86 16.81 2.59 16.51
N LYS A 87 17.70 3.59 16.48
CA LYS A 87 17.43 4.88 15.85
C LYS A 87 17.11 4.74 14.36
N ALA A 88 17.97 4.04 13.61
CA ALA A 88 17.76 3.86 12.17
C ALA A 88 16.44 3.12 11.89
N TYR A 89 16.13 2.08 12.68
CA TYR A 89 14.89 1.32 12.50
C TYR A 89 13.65 2.12 12.90
N ALA A 90 13.75 2.97 13.94
CA ALA A 90 12.69 3.88 14.34
C ALA A 90 12.39 4.92 13.25
N MET A 91 13.43 5.42 12.54
CA MET A 91 13.23 6.34 11.41
C MET A 91 12.49 5.68 10.24
N ILE A 92 12.75 4.40 9.96
CA ILE A 92 12.04 3.63 8.93
C ILE A 92 10.56 3.41 9.31
N ASN A 93 10.28 3.17 10.60
CA ASN A 93 8.96 2.79 11.09
C ASN A 93 8.16 3.94 11.71
N TYR A 94 8.66 5.17 11.74
CA TYR A 94 8.04 6.33 12.40
C TYR A 94 7.69 6.10 13.88
N GLY A 95 8.56 5.37 14.59
CA GLY A 95 8.37 5.05 16.00
C GLY A 95 9.05 3.74 16.41
N PRO A 96 8.85 3.30 17.66
CA PRO A 96 9.52 2.12 18.22
C PRO A 96 8.83 0.79 17.87
N TRP A 97 7.98 0.74 16.82
CA TRP A 97 7.17 -0.42 16.45
C TRP A 97 7.44 -0.89 15.03
N ASP A 98 7.64 -2.19 14.85
CA ASP A 98 7.92 -2.81 13.55
C ASP A 98 6.62 -2.99 12.73
N HIS A 99 6.39 -2.14 11.74
CA HIS A 99 5.20 -2.18 10.87
C HIS A 99 5.05 -3.51 10.12
N LEU A 100 6.16 -4.20 9.81
CA LEU A 100 6.14 -5.48 9.11
C LEU A 100 6.08 -6.70 10.06
N ASP A 101 5.96 -6.46 11.38
CA ASP A 101 5.84 -7.49 12.41
C ASP A 101 4.72 -7.15 13.41
N ASN A 102 3.51 -6.89 12.89
CA ASN A 102 2.31 -6.54 13.67
C ASN A 102 2.54 -5.43 14.71
N ASN A 103 3.33 -4.43 14.39
CA ASN A 103 3.71 -3.35 15.29
C ASN A 103 4.39 -3.82 16.59
N ALA A 104 5.17 -4.92 16.54
CA ALA A 104 5.94 -5.39 17.68
C ALA A 104 6.94 -4.30 18.15
N PRO A 105 6.98 -3.97 19.45
CA PRO A 105 7.93 -3.00 19.98
C PRO A 105 9.36 -3.56 19.89
N PHE A 106 10.32 -2.71 19.49
CA PHE A 106 11.74 -3.08 19.39
C PHE A 106 12.67 -2.17 20.20
N VAL A 107 12.16 -1.08 20.75
CA VAL A 107 12.92 -0.19 21.65
C VAL A 107 12.52 -0.47 23.08
N GLU A 108 13.50 -0.67 23.98
CA GLU A 108 13.24 -0.93 25.39
C GLU A 108 12.49 0.24 26.04
N GLY A 109 11.49 -0.09 26.86
CA GLY A 109 10.65 0.89 27.56
C GLY A 109 9.36 1.27 26.84
N TYR A 110 9.20 0.87 25.58
CA TYR A 110 7.94 1.04 24.83
C TYR A 110 7.13 -0.26 24.86
N GLY A 111 5.84 -0.13 25.14
CA GLY A 111 4.87 -1.24 25.08
C GLY A 111 4.27 -1.41 23.67
N GLU A 112 3.10 -2.07 23.63
CA GLU A 112 2.33 -2.22 22.38
C GLU A 112 1.98 -0.85 21.77
N LYS A 113 1.93 -0.77 20.43
CA LYS A 113 1.50 0.45 19.73
C LYS A 113 0.06 0.77 20.13
N PRO A 114 -0.24 2.00 20.61
CA PRO A 114 -1.61 2.40 20.90
C PRO A 114 -2.48 2.30 19.65
N LEU A 115 -3.63 1.63 19.73
CA LEU A 115 -4.52 1.45 18.58
C LEU A 115 -4.96 2.77 17.92
N GLY A 116 -5.18 3.81 18.74
CA GLY A 116 -5.55 5.13 18.25
C GLY A 116 -4.36 6.09 18.05
N CYS A 117 -3.12 5.61 18.08
CA CYS A 117 -1.92 6.42 17.94
C CYS A 117 -1.99 7.69 18.80
N GLN A 118 -1.66 8.86 18.25
CA GLN A 118 -1.79 10.16 18.93
C GLN A 118 -3.07 10.91 18.52
N TYR A 119 -4.00 10.25 17.84
CA TYR A 119 -5.30 10.87 17.47
C TYR A 119 -6.23 11.04 18.66
N TYR A 120 -6.07 10.23 19.72
CA TYR A 120 -6.91 10.18 20.91
C TYR A 120 -6.07 10.30 22.19
N PRO A 121 -6.66 10.76 23.32
CA PRO A 121 -5.97 10.71 24.60
C PRO A 121 -5.63 9.25 24.96
N GLN A 122 -4.39 9.01 25.39
CA GLN A 122 -3.92 7.65 25.71
C GLN A 122 -4.66 7.01 26.89
N ASP A 123 -5.26 7.83 27.76
CA ASP A 123 -6.04 7.44 28.94
C ASP A 123 -7.55 7.38 28.65
N MET A 124 -7.98 7.55 27.39
CA MET A 124 -9.40 7.51 27.01
C MET A 124 -10.00 6.12 27.23
N THR A 125 -11.12 6.05 27.92
CA THR A 125 -11.87 4.79 28.06
C THR A 125 -12.99 4.67 27.00
N MET A 126 -13.43 3.43 26.74
CA MET A 126 -14.56 3.20 25.83
C MET A 126 -15.88 3.73 26.39
N GLU A 127 -16.03 3.80 27.73
CA GLU A 127 -17.19 4.42 28.39
C GLU A 127 -17.22 5.92 28.12
N GLU A 128 -16.10 6.62 28.25
CA GLU A 128 -15.98 8.04 27.92
C GLU A 128 -16.27 8.28 26.44
N TRP A 129 -15.68 7.47 25.54
CA TRP A 129 -15.93 7.55 24.10
C TRP A 129 -17.40 7.38 23.75
N ASN A 130 -18.06 6.38 24.33
CA ASN A 130 -19.48 6.12 24.06
C ASN A 130 -20.40 7.23 24.60
N ALA A 131 -20.01 7.87 25.70
CA ALA A 131 -20.73 9.01 26.28
C ALA A 131 -20.43 10.35 25.61
N PHE A 132 -19.36 10.41 24.82
CA PHE A 132 -18.94 11.62 24.11
C PHE A 132 -19.82 11.88 22.90
N GLU A 133 -20.69 12.89 23.01
CA GLU A 133 -21.61 13.31 21.95
C GLU A 133 -21.05 14.54 21.21
N ASP A 134 -20.22 14.29 20.21
CA ASP A 134 -19.73 15.32 19.29
C ASP A 134 -19.94 14.83 17.85
N PRO A 135 -20.61 15.61 16.97
CA PRO A 135 -20.88 15.20 15.60
C PRO A 135 -19.59 15.00 14.77
N ASN A 136 -18.48 15.58 15.20
CA ASN A 136 -17.20 15.52 14.51
C ASN A 136 -16.24 14.46 15.07
N LYS A 137 -16.66 13.69 16.10
CA LYS A 137 -15.76 12.72 16.73
C LYS A 137 -15.23 11.63 15.79
N LEU A 138 -15.95 11.32 14.72
CA LEU A 138 -15.57 10.39 13.67
C LEU A 138 -15.12 11.10 12.37
N SER A 139 -14.93 12.43 12.39
CA SER A 139 -14.38 13.12 11.22
C SER A 139 -12.95 12.67 10.97
N LEU A 140 -12.61 12.48 9.69
CA LEU A 140 -11.25 12.15 9.22
C LEU A 140 -10.21 13.21 9.64
N TYR A 141 -10.65 14.46 9.84
CA TYR A 141 -9.78 15.64 9.99
C TYR A 141 -9.86 16.26 11.38
N THR A 142 -10.11 15.45 12.40
CA THR A 142 -10.11 15.89 13.81
C THR A 142 -9.27 14.95 14.67
N VAL A 143 -8.60 15.50 15.68
CA VAL A 143 -8.10 14.75 16.82
C VAL A 143 -9.05 14.88 18.00
N VAL A 144 -8.99 13.93 18.92
CA VAL A 144 -9.68 14.02 20.21
C VAL A 144 -8.68 14.41 21.29
N ARG A 145 -9.03 15.36 22.12
CA ARG A 145 -8.19 15.88 23.21
C ARG A 145 -9.02 15.99 24.49
N ARG A 146 -8.36 16.26 25.61
CA ARG A 146 -9.05 16.65 26.85
C ARG A 146 -9.12 18.18 26.96
N ASP A 147 -10.26 18.70 27.38
CA ASP A 147 -10.41 20.11 27.74
C ASP A 147 -9.83 20.42 29.13
N GLU A 148 -9.96 21.66 29.59
CA GLU A 148 -9.46 22.11 30.89
C GLU A 148 -10.10 21.37 32.08
N ASN A 149 -11.26 20.77 31.89
CA ASN A 149 -12.00 19.98 32.91
C ASN A 149 -11.75 18.46 32.78
N GLY A 150 -10.91 18.05 31.82
CA GLY A 150 -10.62 16.66 31.52
C GLY A 150 -11.65 15.96 30.63
N ALA A 151 -12.69 16.66 30.15
CA ALA A 151 -13.68 16.11 29.25
C ALA A 151 -13.13 15.98 27.81
N LEU A 152 -13.64 15.00 27.05
CA LEU A 152 -13.26 14.84 25.65
C LEU A 152 -13.80 16.01 24.81
N LYS A 153 -12.98 16.47 23.87
CA LYS A 153 -13.36 17.43 22.81
C LYS A 153 -12.71 17.07 21.51
N THR A 154 -13.35 17.38 20.39
CA THR A 154 -12.70 17.34 19.07
C THR A 154 -11.93 18.64 18.82
N VAL A 155 -10.79 18.51 18.15
CA VAL A 155 -10.00 19.63 17.65
C VAL A 155 -9.72 19.37 16.17
N TRP A 156 -10.01 20.34 15.32
CA TRP A 156 -9.77 20.24 13.89
C TRP A 156 -8.27 20.24 13.58
N TYR A 157 -7.84 19.52 12.54
CA TYR A 157 -6.42 19.49 12.14
C TYR A 157 -5.86 20.89 11.85
N ARG A 158 -6.64 21.79 11.23
CA ARG A 158 -6.28 23.19 10.99
C ARG A 158 -5.99 23.99 12.27
N GLU A 159 -6.51 23.52 13.42
CA GLU A 159 -6.28 24.15 14.73
C GLU A 159 -5.12 23.46 15.45
N GLU A 160 -5.11 22.13 15.48
CA GLU A 160 -4.09 21.30 16.14
C GLU A 160 -2.71 21.50 15.51
N TYR A 161 -2.63 21.54 14.18
CA TYR A 161 -1.38 21.62 13.42
C TYR A 161 -1.21 22.97 12.71
N LYS A 162 -1.80 24.02 13.24
CA LYS A 162 -1.90 25.34 12.59
C LYS A 162 -0.57 25.89 12.12
N GLU A 163 0.45 25.82 12.97
CA GLU A 163 1.75 26.44 12.67
C GLU A 163 2.47 25.77 11.50
N GLU A 164 2.39 24.44 11.44
CA GLU A 164 2.97 23.64 10.38
C GLU A 164 2.19 23.81 9.07
N LEU A 165 0.86 23.75 9.15
CA LEU A 165 -0.02 23.88 8.00
C LEU A 165 0.09 25.26 7.34
N GLU A 166 0.28 26.35 8.10
CA GLU A 166 0.52 27.66 7.50
C GLU A 166 1.87 27.76 6.76
N LYS A 167 2.90 27.03 7.22
CA LYS A 167 4.17 26.91 6.48
C LYS A 167 4.00 26.13 5.18
N VAL A 168 3.26 25.01 5.24
CA VAL A 168 2.89 24.23 4.03
C VAL A 168 2.12 25.13 3.06
N CYS A 169 1.11 25.86 3.54
CA CYS A 169 0.31 26.79 2.73
C CYS A 169 1.19 27.82 2.01
N ALA A 170 2.13 28.45 2.72
CA ALA A 170 3.02 29.45 2.12
C ALA A 170 3.88 28.87 0.99
N LEU A 171 4.41 27.64 1.16
CA LEU A 171 5.18 26.95 0.12
C LEU A 171 4.32 26.60 -1.11
N LEU A 172 3.09 26.13 -0.88
CA LEU A 172 2.15 25.81 -1.98
C LEU A 172 1.65 27.08 -2.69
N GLU A 173 1.45 28.19 -1.99
CA GLU A 173 1.12 29.51 -2.59
C GLU A 173 2.26 30.02 -3.48
N GLU A 174 3.52 29.86 -3.05
CA GLU A 174 4.69 30.20 -3.86
C GLU A 174 4.75 29.30 -5.10
N ALA A 175 4.60 27.97 -4.95
CA ALA A 175 4.56 27.04 -6.08
C ALA A 175 3.43 27.35 -7.07
N ALA A 176 2.24 27.71 -6.57
CA ALA A 176 1.10 28.13 -7.39
C ALA A 176 1.40 29.42 -8.20
N SER A 177 2.21 30.32 -7.65
CA SER A 177 2.62 31.54 -8.36
C SER A 177 3.64 31.28 -9.47
N LEU A 178 4.44 30.22 -9.34
CA LEU A 178 5.51 29.86 -10.26
C LEU A 178 5.03 28.96 -11.41
N THR A 179 4.05 28.11 -11.16
CA THR A 179 3.60 27.14 -12.18
C THR A 179 2.94 27.81 -13.36
N GLU A 180 3.30 27.38 -14.58
CA GLU A 180 2.65 27.79 -15.81
C GLU A 180 1.40 26.94 -16.12
N ASN A 181 1.24 25.78 -15.46
CA ASN A 181 0.09 24.89 -15.63
C ASN A 181 -1.09 25.39 -14.80
N GLU A 182 -2.20 25.72 -15.48
CA GLU A 182 -3.40 26.27 -14.84
C GLU A 182 -4.11 25.26 -13.95
N GLY A 183 -4.11 23.97 -14.33
CA GLY A 183 -4.67 22.87 -13.50
C GLY A 183 -3.92 22.73 -12.18
N MET A 184 -2.58 22.72 -12.24
CA MET A 184 -1.73 22.68 -11.04
C MET A 184 -1.96 23.92 -10.16
N ARG A 185 -2.02 25.13 -10.76
CA ARG A 185 -2.28 26.36 -10.01
C ARG A 185 -3.62 26.29 -9.29
N THR A 186 -4.66 25.83 -9.98
CA THR A 186 -5.99 25.69 -9.39
C THR A 186 -5.99 24.69 -8.25
N TYR A 187 -5.40 23.51 -8.46
CA TYR A 187 -5.29 22.49 -7.44
C TYR A 187 -4.55 23.00 -6.18
N LEU A 188 -3.38 23.60 -6.35
CA LEU A 188 -2.59 24.13 -5.22
C LEU A 188 -3.35 25.21 -4.45
N THR A 189 -4.04 26.10 -5.17
CA THR A 189 -4.86 27.15 -4.55
C THR A 189 -6.00 26.58 -3.72
N GLU A 190 -6.70 25.58 -4.23
CA GLU A 190 -7.80 24.91 -3.50
C GLU A 190 -7.25 24.05 -2.35
N ARG A 191 -6.07 23.41 -2.51
CA ARG A 191 -5.42 22.62 -1.45
C ARG A 191 -4.99 23.50 -0.27
N VAL A 192 -4.51 24.71 -0.53
CA VAL A 192 -4.21 25.72 0.52
C VAL A 192 -5.48 26.08 1.31
N LYS A 193 -6.62 26.28 0.61
CA LYS A 193 -7.89 26.52 1.30
C LYS A 193 -8.31 25.32 2.12
N ALA A 194 -8.14 24.10 1.58
CA ALA A 194 -8.45 22.87 2.27
C ALA A 194 -7.67 22.72 3.59
N PHE A 195 -6.37 22.99 3.58
CA PHE A 195 -5.56 22.98 4.82
C PHE A 195 -6.03 24.01 5.86
N ARG A 196 -6.58 25.15 5.43
CA ARG A 196 -7.12 26.17 6.33
C ARG A 196 -8.55 25.94 6.80
N THR A 197 -9.29 25.01 6.18
CA THR A 197 -10.71 24.77 6.47
C THR A 197 -11.05 23.35 6.88
N ASP A 198 -10.17 22.38 6.63
CA ASP A 198 -10.40 20.92 6.69
C ASP A 198 -11.52 20.45 5.75
N ASP A 199 -11.82 21.19 4.68
CA ASP A 199 -12.73 20.80 3.61
C ASP A 199 -11.93 20.56 2.31
N TYR A 200 -11.71 19.30 1.99
CA TYR A 200 -10.85 18.86 0.88
C TYR A 200 -11.60 18.68 -0.45
N LEU A 201 -12.95 18.72 -0.44
CA LEU A 201 -13.74 18.39 -1.63
C LEU A 201 -13.35 19.23 -2.87
N ALA A 202 -13.23 20.55 -2.73
CA ALA A 202 -12.90 21.43 -3.86
C ALA A 202 -11.50 21.16 -4.40
N SER A 203 -10.53 20.90 -3.53
CA SER A 203 -9.16 20.57 -3.95
C SER A 203 -9.06 19.21 -4.61
N ASP A 204 -9.82 18.21 -4.15
CA ASP A 204 -9.84 16.87 -4.74
C ASP A 204 -10.50 16.90 -6.13
N LEU A 205 -11.58 17.67 -6.29
CA LEU A 205 -12.18 17.91 -7.60
C LEU A 205 -11.22 18.63 -8.57
N ALA A 206 -10.46 19.62 -8.09
CA ALA A 206 -9.46 20.32 -8.88
C ALA A 206 -8.29 19.40 -9.27
N TRP A 207 -7.87 18.53 -8.35
CA TRP A 207 -6.86 17.51 -8.62
C TRP A 207 -7.32 16.53 -9.71
N MET A 208 -8.58 16.09 -9.67
CA MET A 208 -9.18 15.24 -10.71
C MET A 208 -9.22 15.93 -12.08
N ASP A 209 -9.31 17.27 -12.15
CA ASP A 209 -9.29 18.04 -13.40
C ASP A 209 -7.88 18.31 -13.92
N MET A 210 -6.86 18.21 -13.10
CA MET A 210 -5.46 18.44 -13.47
C MET A 210 -4.91 17.25 -14.26
N LYS A 211 -5.21 17.16 -15.57
CA LYS A 211 -4.84 16.03 -16.44
C LYS A 211 -3.60 16.29 -17.28
N ASP A 212 -3.37 17.54 -17.65
CA ASP A 212 -2.32 17.95 -18.59
C ASP A 212 -1.08 18.49 -17.86
N CYS A 213 -0.72 17.87 -16.73
CA CYS A 213 0.45 18.21 -15.96
C CYS A 213 1.41 17.01 -15.89
N ASN A 214 2.71 17.26 -16.16
CA ASN A 214 3.76 16.26 -16.04
C ASN A 214 4.29 16.10 -14.61
N MET A 215 3.95 17.01 -13.71
CA MET A 215 4.19 16.90 -12.28
C MET A 215 2.87 16.64 -11.55
N ASP A 216 2.92 15.85 -10.50
CA ASP A 216 1.77 15.61 -9.62
C ASP A 216 2.22 15.70 -8.17
N LEU A 217 1.35 16.24 -7.33
CA LEU A 217 1.53 16.35 -5.91
C LEU A 217 0.32 15.77 -5.19
N VAL A 218 0.52 14.67 -4.48
CA VAL A 218 -0.46 14.15 -3.53
C VAL A 218 -0.01 14.60 -2.16
N ILE A 219 -0.77 15.43 -1.46
CA ILE A 219 -0.37 16.00 -0.17
C ILE A 219 -1.58 16.27 0.71
N GLY A 220 -1.56 15.80 1.94
CA GLY A 220 -2.61 16.04 2.93
C GLY A 220 -2.86 14.87 3.86
N PRO A 221 -3.94 14.93 4.66
CA PRO A 221 -4.45 13.79 5.43
C PRO A 221 -5.30 12.91 4.49
N ILE A 222 -4.85 11.69 4.21
CA ILE A 222 -5.38 10.88 3.10
C ILE A 222 -5.89 9.53 3.57
N GLU A 223 -5.02 8.66 4.10
CA GLU A 223 -5.36 7.31 4.49
C GLU A 223 -5.64 7.22 5.99
N ASN A 224 -6.50 6.28 6.40
CA ASN A 224 -6.90 6.12 7.80
C ASN A 224 -6.46 4.78 8.41
N TYR A 225 -5.55 4.07 7.76
CA TYR A 225 -5.09 2.74 8.21
C TYR A 225 -4.29 2.78 9.51
N ASP A 226 -3.66 3.92 9.86
CA ASP A 226 -2.87 4.04 11.09
C ASP A 226 -3.77 4.19 12.34
N ASP A 227 -5.03 4.63 12.20
CA ASP A 227 -6.05 4.60 13.25
C ASP A 227 -6.71 3.22 13.36
N HIS A 228 -6.05 2.30 14.06
CA HIS A 228 -6.59 0.97 14.31
C HIS A 228 -7.72 0.93 15.36
N LEU A 229 -8.04 2.06 16.00
CA LEU A 229 -9.07 2.11 17.05
C LEU A 229 -10.47 2.25 16.45
N PHE A 230 -10.65 3.15 15.49
CA PHE A 230 -11.95 3.44 14.88
C PHE A 230 -11.90 3.58 13.35
N GLU A 231 -10.72 3.51 12.75
CA GLU A 231 -10.50 3.74 11.31
C GLU A 231 -11.11 5.07 10.81
N ALA A 232 -11.03 6.11 11.66
CA ALA A 232 -11.74 7.37 11.48
C ALA A 232 -10.83 8.59 11.32
N LYS A 233 -9.50 8.45 11.47
CA LYS A 233 -8.55 9.58 11.43
C LYS A 233 -7.58 9.42 10.28
N ALA A 234 -7.51 10.44 9.42
CA ALA A 234 -6.63 10.43 8.28
C ALA A 234 -5.20 10.85 8.67
N ALA A 235 -4.23 10.04 8.25
CA ALA A 235 -2.81 10.30 8.40
C ALA A 235 -2.31 11.26 7.33
N TYR A 236 -1.33 12.12 7.70
CA TYR A 236 -0.66 12.98 6.74
C TYR A 236 0.36 12.20 5.90
N GLU A 237 0.31 12.45 4.60
CA GLU A 237 1.29 11.91 3.64
C GLU A 237 1.54 12.86 2.48
N CYS A 238 2.66 12.62 1.79
CA CYS A 238 3.04 13.38 0.59
C CYS A 238 3.76 12.48 -0.40
N PHE A 239 3.29 12.54 -1.67
CA PHE A 239 4.02 12.02 -2.83
C PHE A 239 4.32 13.15 -3.80
N ILE A 240 5.55 13.19 -4.32
CA ILE A 240 5.90 14.01 -5.48
C ILE A 240 6.16 13.07 -6.64
N LEU A 241 5.38 13.24 -7.70
CA LEU A 241 5.31 12.30 -8.81
C LEU A 241 5.59 13.01 -10.13
N LEU A 242 6.29 12.33 -11.03
CA LEU A 242 6.52 12.78 -12.40
C LEU A 242 5.87 11.82 -13.39
N LYS A 243 4.99 12.35 -14.23
CA LYS A 243 4.18 11.55 -15.16
C LYS A 243 5.03 11.03 -16.32
N ASP A 244 5.02 9.72 -16.53
CA ASP A 244 5.52 9.11 -17.77
C ASP A 244 4.41 9.16 -18.83
N GLU A 245 4.44 10.20 -19.66
CA GLU A 245 3.44 10.44 -20.71
C GLU A 245 3.37 9.28 -21.71
N LYS A 246 4.52 8.69 -22.05
CA LYS A 246 4.58 7.59 -23.02
C LYS A 246 3.90 6.32 -22.47
N ARG A 247 4.24 5.93 -21.24
CA ARG A 247 3.60 4.77 -20.59
C ARG A 247 2.13 5.04 -20.30
N SER A 248 1.77 6.23 -19.84
CA SER A 248 0.39 6.63 -19.56
C SER A 248 -0.49 6.58 -20.82
N ALA A 249 -0.02 7.11 -21.94
CA ALA A 249 -0.74 7.04 -23.21
C ALA A 249 -0.97 5.59 -23.67
N ASN A 250 -0.03 4.69 -23.42
CA ASN A 250 -0.21 3.27 -23.71
C ASN A 250 -1.28 2.63 -22.83
N LEU A 251 -1.44 3.04 -21.57
CA LEU A 251 -2.46 2.49 -20.68
C LEU A 251 -3.87 2.98 -20.99
N ALA A 252 -4.02 4.19 -21.45
CA ALA A 252 -5.34 4.80 -21.74
C ALA A 252 -6.21 3.96 -22.70
N LYS A 253 -5.59 3.25 -23.65
CA LYS A 253 -6.30 2.37 -24.60
C LYS A 253 -7.06 1.23 -23.90
N TYR A 254 -6.52 0.71 -22.76
CA TYR A 254 -7.11 -0.46 -22.10
C TYR A 254 -8.40 -0.14 -21.36
N VAL A 255 -8.58 1.10 -20.93
CA VAL A 255 -9.84 1.55 -20.32
C VAL A 255 -11.02 1.37 -21.30
N GLY A 256 -10.80 1.62 -22.59
CA GLY A 256 -11.81 1.38 -23.64
C GLY A 256 -12.15 -0.10 -23.86
N LEU A 257 -11.27 -1.03 -23.43
CA LEU A 257 -11.47 -2.48 -23.57
C LEU A 257 -12.20 -3.12 -22.38
N LEU A 258 -12.41 -2.38 -21.27
CA LEU A 258 -13.04 -2.93 -20.06
C LEU A 258 -14.42 -3.56 -20.31
N PRO A 259 -15.35 -2.97 -21.11
CA PRO A 259 -16.61 -3.63 -21.42
C PRO A 259 -16.43 -4.96 -22.15
N THR A 260 -15.46 -5.06 -23.05
CA THR A 260 -15.12 -6.31 -23.74
C THR A 260 -14.56 -7.35 -22.76
N LEU A 261 -13.60 -6.97 -21.94
CA LEU A 261 -12.99 -7.85 -20.93
C LEU A 261 -14.03 -8.36 -19.92
N GLN A 262 -15.00 -7.51 -19.53
CA GLN A 262 -16.11 -7.93 -18.66
C GLN A 262 -16.93 -9.07 -19.30
N THR A 263 -17.18 -9.02 -20.61
CA THR A 263 -17.92 -10.10 -21.30
C THR A 263 -17.11 -11.40 -21.40
N MET A 264 -15.79 -11.32 -21.33
CA MET A 264 -14.87 -12.46 -21.41
C MET A 264 -14.64 -13.15 -20.07
N LEU A 265 -15.09 -12.58 -18.95
CA LEU A 265 -14.88 -13.17 -17.62
C LEU A 265 -15.28 -14.65 -17.58
N PRO A 266 -14.51 -15.53 -16.88
CA PRO A 266 -14.72 -16.96 -16.90
C PRO A 266 -15.82 -17.39 -15.91
N CYS A 267 -17.04 -16.85 -16.07
CA CYS A 267 -18.19 -17.12 -15.23
C CYS A 267 -19.50 -17.20 -16.05
N ALA A 268 -20.59 -17.57 -15.40
CA ALA A 268 -21.89 -17.66 -16.05
C ALA A 268 -22.33 -16.31 -16.62
N PRO A 269 -23.07 -16.31 -17.76
CA PRO A 269 -23.48 -15.06 -18.43
C PRO A 269 -24.26 -14.09 -17.55
N GLU A 270 -25.07 -14.59 -16.62
CA GLU A 270 -25.87 -13.80 -15.68
C GLU A 270 -25.00 -13.02 -14.67
N TYR A 271 -23.74 -13.39 -14.50
CA TYR A 271 -22.79 -12.68 -13.62
C TYR A 271 -22.00 -11.58 -14.35
N LYS A 272 -22.15 -11.44 -15.67
CA LYS A 272 -21.42 -10.51 -16.53
C LYS A 272 -22.22 -9.25 -16.90
N THR A 273 -23.38 -9.05 -16.28
CA THR A 273 -24.35 -8.00 -16.68
C THR A 273 -23.92 -6.59 -16.32
N PHE A 274 -22.95 -6.44 -15.43
CA PHE A 274 -22.39 -5.14 -15.10
C PHE A 274 -21.60 -4.55 -16.29
N VAL A 275 -21.79 -3.27 -16.54
CA VAL A 275 -21.04 -2.54 -17.57
C VAL A 275 -20.04 -1.62 -16.89
N PRO A 276 -18.74 -1.91 -17.01
CA PRO A 276 -17.71 -1.06 -16.41
C PRO A 276 -17.71 0.35 -17.03
N GLY A 277 -17.43 1.35 -16.20
CA GLY A 277 -17.15 2.70 -16.69
C GLY A 277 -15.86 2.75 -17.52
N THR A 278 -15.82 3.66 -18.49
CA THR A 278 -14.65 3.89 -19.35
C THR A 278 -13.90 5.19 -19.02
N SER A 279 -14.21 5.79 -17.89
CA SER A 279 -13.72 7.12 -17.50
C SER A 279 -12.64 7.10 -16.39
N SER A 280 -12.02 5.97 -16.10
CA SER A 280 -10.97 5.97 -15.07
C SER A 280 -9.67 6.55 -15.61
N ASP A 281 -9.05 7.42 -14.82
CA ASP A 281 -7.75 8.03 -15.10
C ASP A 281 -6.65 7.09 -14.57
N LEU A 282 -5.99 6.36 -15.47
CA LEU A 282 -4.93 5.40 -15.17
C LEU A 282 -3.62 5.91 -15.80
N ASN A 283 -2.68 6.32 -14.98
CA ASN A 283 -1.42 6.88 -15.43
C ASN A 283 -0.23 6.25 -14.72
N VAL A 284 0.95 6.40 -15.33
CA VAL A 284 2.23 5.91 -14.83
C VAL A 284 3.09 7.09 -14.42
N TYR A 285 3.72 6.95 -13.28
CA TYR A 285 4.58 7.98 -12.69
C TYR A 285 5.89 7.39 -12.18
N ASP A 286 6.92 8.21 -12.17
CA ASP A 286 8.06 8.02 -11.27
C ASP A 286 7.77 8.79 -9.98
N ALA A 287 7.83 8.10 -8.86
CA ALA A 287 7.79 8.72 -7.54
C ALA A 287 9.20 9.21 -7.17
N ILE A 288 9.34 10.50 -6.98
CA ILE A 288 10.64 11.11 -6.65
C ILE A 288 10.75 11.53 -5.19
N PHE A 289 9.64 11.52 -4.44
CA PHE A 289 9.64 11.79 -3.00
C PHE A 289 8.43 11.13 -2.32
N TYR A 290 8.66 10.62 -1.12
CA TYR A 290 7.66 10.09 -0.18
C TYR A 290 7.86 10.71 1.18
N ALA A 291 6.79 11.03 1.88
CA ALA A 291 6.82 11.52 3.26
C ALA A 291 5.54 11.16 4.00
N GLY A 292 5.63 10.96 5.31
CA GLY A 292 4.51 10.59 6.15
C GLY A 292 4.08 9.14 5.99
N ASP A 293 2.79 8.85 6.09
CA ASP A 293 2.23 7.49 6.15
C ASP A 293 2.72 6.58 5.03
N CYS A 294 2.68 7.04 3.79
CA CYS A 294 3.15 6.30 2.61
C CYS A 294 4.65 5.93 2.62
N ASN A 295 5.42 6.56 3.50
CA ASN A 295 6.86 6.33 3.67
C ASN A 295 7.17 5.34 4.81
N GLY A 296 6.20 5.04 5.67
CA GLY A 296 6.36 4.19 6.85
C GLY A 296 6.48 2.70 6.52
N GLY A 297 7.52 2.03 7.03
CA GLY A 297 7.69 0.57 6.90
C GLY A 297 7.78 0.06 5.48
N SER A 298 6.67 -0.07 4.76
CA SER A 298 6.60 -0.54 3.37
C SER A 298 6.29 0.60 2.41
N LYS A 299 6.97 0.66 1.28
CA LYS A 299 6.73 1.70 0.26
C LYS A 299 5.55 1.37 -0.64
N THR A 300 4.65 2.33 -0.81
CA THR A 300 3.53 2.27 -1.75
C THR A 300 4.02 2.18 -3.19
N ILE A 301 3.38 1.35 -4.01
CA ILE A 301 3.72 1.16 -5.44
C ILE A 301 2.59 1.53 -6.40
N ALA A 302 1.37 1.67 -5.90
CA ALA A 302 0.21 2.14 -6.65
C ALA A 302 -0.73 2.91 -5.72
N ILE A 303 -1.48 3.85 -6.28
CA ILE A 303 -2.38 4.74 -5.55
C ILE A 303 -3.70 4.81 -6.30
N ASN A 304 -4.83 4.76 -5.59
CA ASN A 304 -6.16 4.96 -6.13
C ASN A 304 -6.90 6.00 -5.28
N LEU A 305 -6.94 7.23 -5.74
CA LEU A 305 -7.45 8.38 -4.99
C LEU A 305 -8.39 9.24 -5.86
N PRO A 306 -9.12 10.18 -5.24
CA PRO A 306 -9.28 10.45 -3.81
C PRO A 306 -10.20 9.43 -3.10
N ASN A 307 -10.23 9.45 -1.77
CA ASN A 307 -11.08 8.57 -0.95
C ASN A 307 -12.48 9.17 -0.67
N ASP A 308 -12.87 10.25 -1.34
CA ASP A 308 -14.17 10.93 -1.12
C ASP A 308 -15.24 10.42 -2.09
N GLU A 309 -16.28 9.76 -1.58
CA GLU A 309 -17.42 9.25 -2.34
C GLU A 309 -18.13 10.33 -3.19
N ARG A 310 -18.10 11.59 -2.78
CA ARG A 310 -18.68 12.70 -3.53
C ARG A 310 -17.86 12.98 -4.80
N VAL A 311 -16.53 12.84 -4.72
CA VAL A 311 -15.64 12.95 -5.88
C VAL A 311 -15.79 11.72 -6.77
N HIS A 312 -15.89 10.50 -6.19
CA HIS A 312 -16.16 9.29 -6.96
C HIS A 312 -17.43 9.42 -7.80
N ALA A 313 -18.51 9.90 -7.18
CA ALA A 313 -19.78 10.09 -7.89
C ALA A 313 -19.70 11.15 -9.00
N ALA A 314 -18.89 12.19 -8.82
CA ALA A 314 -18.77 13.30 -9.76
C ALA A 314 -17.77 13.03 -10.90
N LYS A 315 -16.61 12.42 -10.59
CA LYS A 315 -15.45 12.32 -11.49
C LYS A 315 -14.74 10.96 -11.51
N GLY A 316 -15.13 10.02 -10.66
CA GLY A 316 -14.43 8.75 -10.50
C GLY A 316 -13.15 8.89 -9.65
N THR A 317 -12.16 8.08 -9.95
CA THR A 317 -10.86 8.05 -9.26
C THR A 317 -9.70 8.15 -10.24
N ARG A 318 -8.52 8.56 -9.75
CA ARG A 318 -7.25 8.49 -10.47
C ARG A 318 -6.42 7.33 -9.89
N ARG A 319 -5.90 6.51 -10.79
CA ARG A 319 -5.02 5.39 -10.47
C ARG A 319 -3.62 5.70 -10.96
N LEU A 320 -2.70 5.78 -10.02
CA LEU A 320 -1.31 6.17 -10.27
C LEU A 320 -0.41 4.96 -10.04
N GLN A 321 0.27 4.52 -11.08
CA GLN A 321 1.20 3.41 -11.04
C GLN A 321 2.61 3.96 -10.84
N LEU A 322 3.27 3.64 -9.73
CA LEU A 322 4.59 4.17 -9.36
C LEU A 322 5.68 3.25 -9.93
N TYR A 323 6.02 3.47 -11.19
CA TYR A 323 6.83 2.56 -12.00
C TYR A 323 8.21 2.31 -11.42
N ASN A 324 8.96 3.37 -11.07
CA ASN A 324 10.29 3.22 -10.51
C ASN A 324 10.30 2.46 -9.17
N SER A 325 9.26 2.65 -8.35
CA SER A 325 9.10 1.92 -7.07
C SER A 325 8.79 0.44 -7.32
N MET A 326 7.96 0.13 -8.33
CA MET A 326 7.70 -1.26 -8.74
C MET A 326 8.97 -1.93 -9.23
N MET A 327 9.74 -1.26 -10.10
CA MET A 327 11.00 -1.80 -10.62
C MET A 327 12.02 -2.04 -9.51
N ALA A 328 12.15 -1.10 -8.57
CA ALA A 328 13.03 -1.25 -7.42
C ALA A 328 12.66 -2.46 -6.55
N LYS A 329 11.36 -2.66 -6.26
CA LYS A 329 10.89 -3.84 -5.51
C LYS A 329 11.07 -5.14 -6.31
N PHE A 330 10.88 -5.10 -7.61
CA PHE A 330 11.16 -6.26 -8.45
C PHE A 330 12.64 -6.65 -8.36
N ASP A 331 13.54 -5.72 -8.63
CA ASP A 331 14.98 -5.99 -8.70
C ASP A 331 15.56 -6.40 -7.34
N LYS A 332 15.16 -5.74 -6.26
CA LYS A 332 15.72 -5.97 -4.92
C LYS A 332 15.09 -7.13 -4.17
N ILE A 333 13.84 -7.49 -4.48
CA ILE A 333 13.07 -8.45 -3.68
C ILE A 333 12.55 -9.61 -4.54
N MET A 334 11.78 -9.32 -5.60
CA MET A 334 11.07 -10.37 -6.33
C MET A 334 11.98 -11.26 -7.17
N ALA A 335 12.92 -10.68 -7.91
CA ALA A 335 13.87 -11.46 -8.70
C ALA A 335 14.72 -12.37 -7.80
N PRO A 336 15.30 -11.89 -6.67
CA PRO A 336 15.99 -12.76 -5.71
C PRO A 336 15.09 -13.86 -5.09
N ILE A 337 13.81 -13.58 -4.77
CA ILE A 337 12.86 -14.62 -4.34
C ILE A 337 12.74 -15.71 -5.41
N GLY A 338 12.62 -15.30 -6.67
CA GLY A 338 12.55 -16.23 -7.79
C GLY A 338 13.79 -17.09 -7.93
N GLU A 339 14.99 -16.53 -7.73
CA GLU A 339 16.25 -17.28 -7.75
C GLU A 339 16.31 -18.35 -6.63
N VAL A 340 15.74 -18.04 -5.46
CA VAL A 340 15.67 -18.99 -4.33
C VAL A 340 14.64 -20.09 -4.58
N LEU A 341 13.46 -19.75 -5.07
CA LEU A 341 12.31 -20.66 -5.06
C LEU A 341 12.06 -21.36 -6.40
N VAL A 342 12.34 -20.74 -7.54
CA VAL A 342 11.98 -21.26 -8.86
C VAL A 342 13.17 -21.99 -9.50
N THR A 343 12.89 -23.06 -10.26
CA THR A 343 13.93 -23.79 -11.00
C THR A 343 14.66 -22.87 -11.99
N PRO A 344 15.99 -23.05 -12.19
CA PRO A 344 16.79 -22.18 -13.05
C PRO A 344 16.22 -22.02 -14.47
N GLU A 345 15.62 -23.06 -15.03
CA GLU A 345 15.03 -23.07 -16.37
C GLU A 345 13.82 -22.16 -16.49
N GLN A 346 13.11 -21.91 -15.35
CA GLN A 346 11.90 -21.11 -15.32
C GLN A 346 12.11 -19.69 -14.75
N GLN A 347 13.25 -19.38 -14.16
CA GLN A 347 13.57 -18.03 -13.65
C GLN A 347 13.47 -16.95 -14.73
N LYS A 348 13.75 -17.27 -15.98
CA LYS A 348 13.61 -16.36 -17.13
C LYS A 348 12.17 -15.83 -17.34
N TYR A 349 11.18 -16.46 -16.73
CA TYR A 349 9.79 -16.02 -16.78
C TYR A 349 9.43 -15.00 -15.69
N LEU A 350 10.32 -14.73 -14.73
CA LEU A 350 10.12 -13.64 -13.77
C LEU A 350 10.69 -12.36 -14.38
N THR A 351 9.82 -11.39 -14.66
CA THR A 351 10.21 -10.15 -15.31
C THR A 351 9.55 -8.94 -14.68
N ALA A 352 10.28 -7.81 -14.68
CA ALA A 352 9.79 -6.54 -14.14
C ALA A 352 8.56 -6.04 -14.92
N ASP A 353 8.54 -6.21 -16.24
CA ASP A 353 7.40 -5.82 -17.07
C ASP A 353 6.14 -6.65 -16.71
N ALA A 354 6.29 -7.95 -16.46
CA ALA A 354 5.18 -8.77 -16.00
C ALA A 354 4.67 -8.34 -14.60
N PHE A 355 5.58 -7.97 -13.70
CA PHE A 355 5.19 -7.41 -12.41
C PHE A 355 4.39 -6.10 -12.57
N PHE A 356 4.87 -5.18 -13.42
CA PHE A 356 4.16 -3.95 -13.73
C PHE A 356 2.75 -4.21 -14.28
N TRP A 357 2.62 -5.13 -15.26
CA TRP A 357 1.31 -5.45 -15.84
C TRP A 357 0.37 -6.09 -14.83
N ASN A 358 0.86 -7.03 -14.00
CA ASN A 358 0.05 -7.69 -12.98
C ASN A 358 -0.48 -6.69 -11.95
N VAL A 359 0.35 -5.78 -11.43
CA VAL A 359 -0.07 -4.73 -10.48
C VAL A 359 -1.03 -3.74 -11.15
N THR A 360 -0.73 -3.31 -12.37
CA THR A 360 -1.58 -2.37 -13.11
C THR A 360 -2.98 -2.94 -13.33
N PHE A 361 -3.07 -4.20 -13.75
CA PHE A 361 -4.37 -4.83 -13.99
C PHE A 361 -5.07 -5.33 -12.72
N HIS A 362 -4.38 -5.51 -11.62
CA HIS A 362 -5.01 -5.64 -10.30
C HIS A 362 -5.89 -4.42 -10.00
N GLU A 363 -5.33 -3.21 -10.11
CA GLU A 363 -6.07 -1.95 -9.90
C GLU A 363 -7.23 -1.76 -10.88
N VAL A 364 -7.04 -2.16 -12.13
CA VAL A 364 -8.10 -2.10 -13.15
C VAL A 364 -9.21 -3.11 -12.84
N ALA A 365 -8.87 -4.28 -12.32
CA ALA A 365 -9.80 -5.37 -12.02
C ALA A 365 -10.80 -5.03 -10.90
N HIS A 366 -10.50 -4.09 -10.01
CA HIS A 366 -11.49 -3.54 -9.08
C HIS A 366 -12.72 -2.98 -9.80
N GLY A 367 -12.54 -2.47 -11.01
CA GLY A 367 -13.62 -1.96 -11.87
C GLY A 367 -14.47 -3.03 -12.56
N LEU A 368 -14.11 -4.31 -12.48
CA LEU A 368 -14.76 -5.43 -13.15
C LEU A 368 -15.52 -6.36 -12.19
N GLY A 369 -16.16 -7.36 -12.77
CA GLY A 369 -16.86 -8.42 -12.02
C GLY A 369 -18.31 -8.07 -11.70
N VAL A 370 -18.80 -8.59 -10.59
CA VAL A 370 -20.18 -8.44 -10.12
C VAL A 370 -20.25 -7.28 -9.14
N LYS A 371 -21.27 -6.43 -9.25
CA LYS A 371 -21.52 -5.33 -8.30
C LYS A 371 -22.84 -5.51 -7.53
N GLN A 372 -23.78 -6.24 -8.10
CA GLN A 372 -25.08 -6.55 -7.50
C GLN A 372 -25.29 -8.04 -7.49
N THR A 373 -25.80 -8.58 -6.39
CA THR A 373 -26.13 -10.00 -6.29
C THR A 373 -27.31 -10.36 -7.17
N VAL A 374 -27.25 -11.51 -7.85
CA VAL A 374 -28.31 -11.96 -8.76
C VAL A 374 -29.57 -12.47 -8.04
N ASN A 375 -29.50 -12.71 -6.76
CA ASN A 375 -30.57 -13.25 -5.92
C ASN A 375 -31.24 -12.20 -5.01
N GLY A 376 -30.97 -10.91 -5.24
CA GLY A 376 -31.64 -9.81 -4.52
C GLY A 376 -31.10 -9.54 -3.11
N LYS A 377 -29.92 -10.03 -2.74
CA LYS A 377 -29.28 -9.73 -1.45
C LYS A 377 -28.64 -8.33 -1.37
N GLY A 378 -28.84 -7.48 -2.36
CA GLY A 378 -28.25 -6.15 -2.43
C GLY A 378 -26.91 -6.12 -3.17
N THR A 379 -26.05 -5.17 -2.82
CA THR A 379 -24.69 -5.10 -3.38
C THR A 379 -23.86 -6.27 -2.91
N VAL A 380 -22.80 -6.58 -3.67
CA VAL A 380 -21.82 -7.60 -3.25
C VAL A 380 -21.25 -7.28 -1.87
N ASP A 381 -20.91 -6.02 -1.59
CA ASP A 381 -20.36 -5.59 -0.30
C ASP A 381 -21.32 -5.84 0.86
N GLN A 382 -22.61 -5.52 0.67
CA GLN A 382 -23.64 -5.81 1.66
C GLN A 382 -23.81 -7.30 1.91
N ALA A 383 -23.75 -8.10 0.86
CA ALA A 383 -23.95 -9.55 0.93
C ALA A 383 -22.74 -10.30 1.51
N MET A 384 -21.53 -9.77 1.29
CA MET A 384 -20.27 -10.39 1.74
C MET A 384 -19.84 -9.98 3.16
N GLY A 385 -20.43 -8.91 3.71
CA GLY A 385 -20.17 -8.46 5.09
C GLY A 385 -18.69 -8.21 5.38
N ASP A 386 -18.17 -8.79 6.46
CA ASP A 386 -16.76 -8.69 6.88
C ASP A 386 -15.77 -9.43 5.94
N GLN A 387 -16.27 -10.27 5.04
CA GLN A 387 -15.45 -10.95 4.02
C GLN A 387 -15.23 -10.08 2.76
N LYS A 388 -15.96 -8.97 2.61
CA LYS A 388 -15.99 -8.16 1.37
C LYS A 388 -14.60 -7.77 0.87
N THR A 389 -13.75 -7.24 1.75
CA THR A 389 -12.46 -6.66 1.36
C THR A 389 -11.48 -7.75 0.91
N SER A 390 -11.30 -8.82 1.67
CA SER A 390 -10.38 -9.91 1.29
C SER A 390 -10.81 -10.63 0.01
N TRP A 391 -12.12 -10.76 -0.24
CA TRP A 391 -12.63 -11.36 -1.49
C TRP A 391 -12.58 -10.39 -2.67
N GLU A 392 -12.69 -9.08 -2.43
CA GLU A 392 -12.48 -8.06 -3.46
C GLU A 392 -11.01 -8.03 -3.90
N GLU A 393 -10.06 -8.09 -2.95
CA GLU A 393 -8.63 -8.18 -3.27
C GLU A 393 -8.30 -9.48 -4.02
N ALA A 394 -8.87 -10.62 -3.60
CA ALA A 394 -8.68 -11.88 -4.30
C ALA A 394 -9.26 -11.85 -5.73
N LYS A 395 -10.38 -11.15 -5.93
CA LYS A 395 -10.94 -10.90 -7.26
C LYS A 395 -10.00 -10.03 -8.09
N ALA A 396 -9.49 -8.94 -7.52
CA ALA A 396 -8.62 -8.01 -8.22
C ALA A 396 -7.32 -8.70 -8.68
N ASP A 397 -6.69 -9.49 -7.81
CA ASP A 397 -5.50 -10.27 -8.13
C ASP A 397 -5.74 -11.22 -9.31
N ILE A 398 -6.76 -12.05 -9.22
CA ILE A 398 -6.95 -13.12 -10.22
C ILE A 398 -7.55 -12.61 -11.53
N LEU A 399 -8.43 -11.60 -11.48
CA LEU A 399 -8.96 -10.97 -12.68
C LEU A 399 -7.89 -10.10 -13.36
N GLY A 400 -6.97 -9.51 -12.62
CA GLY A 400 -5.80 -8.82 -13.17
C GLY A 400 -4.99 -9.77 -14.03
N LEU A 401 -4.63 -10.94 -13.49
CA LEU A 401 -3.88 -11.97 -14.20
C LEU A 401 -4.67 -12.53 -15.42
N PHE A 402 -5.97 -12.75 -15.25
CA PHE A 402 -6.88 -13.16 -16.34
C PHE A 402 -6.90 -12.12 -17.47
N MET A 403 -7.04 -10.82 -17.15
CA MET A 403 -7.07 -9.75 -18.15
C MET A 403 -5.75 -9.63 -18.91
N VAL A 404 -4.61 -9.68 -18.22
CA VAL A 404 -3.29 -9.69 -18.87
C VAL A 404 -3.22 -10.83 -19.88
N SER A 405 -3.64 -12.04 -19.51
CA SER A 405 -3.69 -13.19 -20.42
C SER A 405 -4.57 -12.92 -21.66
N LYS A 406 -5.76 -12.34 -21.49
CA LYS A 406 -6.66 -12.04 -22.62
C LYS A 406 -6.13 -10.93 -23.52
N LEU A 407 -5.50 -9.91 -22.93
CA LEU A 407 -4.88 -8.82 -23.70
C LEU A 407 -3.66 -9.30 -24.51
N ILE A 408 -2.92 -10.26 -24.01
CA ILE A 408 -1.86 -10.96 -24.78
C ILE A 408 -2.49 -11.72 -25.95
N ASP A 409 -3.58 -12.48 -25.73
CA ASP A 409 -4.29 -13.20 -26.80
C ASP A 409 -4.83 -12.28 -27.89
N MET A 410 -5.26 -11.06 -27.49
CA MET A 410 -5.77 -10.03 -28.41
C MET A 410 -4.62 -9.28 -29.15
N GLY A 411 -3.37 -9.50 -28.77
CA GLY A 411 -2.21 -8.78 -29.31
C GLY A 411 -2.10 -7.33 -28.84
N GLU A 412 -2.77 -6.99 -27.73
CA GLU A 412 -2.74 -5.66 -27.12
C GLU A 412 -1.54 -5.47 -26.17
N ILE A 413 -1.12 -6.53 -25.48
CA ILE A 413 0.13 -6.63 -24.71
C ILE A 413 1.06 -7.54 -25.50
N THR A 414 2.25 -7.05 -25.88
CA THR A 414 3.20 -7.75 -26.76
C THR A 414 4.62 -7.83 -26.20
N ASP A 415 4.85 -7.20 -25.06
CA ASP A 415 6.15 -7.07 -24.39
C ASP A 415 6.40 -8.17 -23.34
N ILE A 416 5.34 -8.91 -22.96
CA ILE A 416 5.43 -10.07 -22.07
C ILE A 416 4.66 -11.27 -22.63
N THR A 417 4.90 -12.45 -22.04
CA THR A 417 4.14 -13.67 -22.30
C THR A 417 3.23 -14.04 -21.11
N LYS A 418 2.28 -14.93 -21.32
CA LYS A 418 1.41 -15.44 -20.24
C LYS A 418 2.20 -16.17 -19.17
N GLU A 419 3.23 -16.92 -19.58
CA GLU A 419 4.12 -17.64 -18.66
C GLU A 419 4.87 -16.65 -17.76
N GLN A 420 5.32 -15.50 -18.31
CA GLN A 420 5.95 -14.45 -17.52
C GLN A 420 4.96 -13.83 -16.51
N SER A 421 3.75 -13.50 -16.94
CA SER A 421 2.72 -12.97 -16.04
C SER A 421 2.40 -13.94 -14.89
N ILE A 422 2.17 -15.22 -15.19
CA ILE A 422 1.85 -16.25 -14.20
C ILE A 422 3.01 -16.50 -13.23
N ALA A 423 4.23 -16.72 -13.74
CA ALA A 423 5.39 -16.99 -12.90
C ALA A 423 5.70 -15.84 -11.96
N THR A 424 5.66 -14.61 -12.48
CA THR A 424 5.90 -13.39 -11.70
C THR A 424 4.82 -13.19 -10.63
N PHE A 425 3.55 -13.49 -10.94
CA PHE A 425 2.46 -13.40 -9.98
C PHE A 425 2.65 -14.38 -8.81
N ILE A 426 2.91 -15.67 -9.10
CA ILE A 426 3.09 -16.71 -8.06
C ILE A 426 4.26 -16.34 -7.13
N ALA A 427 5.40 -15.91 -7.68
CA ALA A 427 6.55 -15.48 -6.89
C ALA A 427 6.23 -14.20 -6.08
N GLY A 428 5.42 -13.31 -6.64
CA GLY A 428 4.97 -12.06 -6.00
C GLY A 428 4.17 -12.27 -4.73
N ILE A 429 3.41 -13.36 -4.65
CA ILE A 429 2.64 -13.71 -3.45
C ILE A 429 3.59 -13.90 -2.25
N VAL A 430 4.74 -14.57 -2.43
CA VAL A 430 5.70 -14.77 -1.34
C VAL A 430 6.21 -13.44 -0.79
N ARG A 431 6.51 -12.47 -1.67
CA ARG A 431 6.89 -11.11 -1.24
C ARG A 431 5.83 -10.50 -0.31
N SER A 432 4.56 -10.68 -0.64
CA SER A 432 3.44 -10.09 0.11
C SER A 432 3.23 -10.74 1.48
N VAL A 433 3.34 -12.06 1.57
CA VAL A 433 2.91 -12.81 2.77
C VAL A 433 4.05 -13.22 3.71
N ARG A 434 5.31 -12.99 3.34
CA ARG A 434 6.48 -13.45 4.14
C ARG A 434 6.57 -12.82 5.52
N PHE A 435 5.88 -11.71 5.78
CA PHE A 435 5.82 -11.00 7.07
C PHE A 435 4.44 -11.04 7.71
N GLY A 436 3.56 -11.88 7.21
CA GLY A 436 2.22 -12.07 7.73
C GLY A 436 1.13 -11.90 6.65
N PHE A 437 -0.07 -12.32 7.00
CA PHE A 437 -1.21 -12.32 6.09
C PHE A 437 -2.48 -11.77 6.77
N ALA A 438 -2.33 -10.97 7.83
CA ALA A 438 -3.47 -10.44 8.58
C ALA A 438 -4.29 -9.41 7.77
N SER A 439 -3.65 -8.66 6.87
CA SER A 439 -4.31 -7.70 5.99
C SER A 439 -5.24 -8.37 4.98
N SER A 440 -6.16 -7.60 4.40
CA SER A 440 -7.06 -8.08 3.34
C SER A 440 -6.29 -8.62 2.13
N HIS A 441 -5.23 -7.92 1.69
CA HIS A 441 -4.34 -8.39 0.63
C HIS A 441 -3.61 -9.68 1.02
N GLY A 442 -3.10 -9.77 2.25
CA GLY A 442 -2.43 -10.99 2.73
C GLY A 442 -3.36 -12.21 2.73
N LYS A 443 -4.60 -12.04 3.20
CA LYS A 443 -5.63 -13.10 3.16
C LYS A 443 -5.96 -13.50 1.72
N ALA A 444 -6.16 -12.52 0.83
CA ALA A 444 -6.42 -12.74 -0.59
C ALA A 444 -5.29 -13.53 -1.26
N ASN A 445 -4.05 -13.10 -1.05
CA ASN A 445 -2.86 -13.77 -1.58
C ASN A 445 -2.75 -15.21 -1.07
N MET A 446 -3.04 -15.48 0.21
CA MET A 446 -3.01 -16.85 0.75
C MET A 446 -4.09 -17.72 0.15
N MET A 447 -5.33 -17.23 0.02
CA MET A 447 -6.40 -17.97 -0.64
C MET A 447 -6.04 -18.31 -2.09
N CYS A 448 -5.48 -17.36 -2.83
CA CYS A 448 -5.05 -17.56 -4.21
C CYS A 448 -3.91 -18.56 -4.32
N TYR A 449 -2.84 -18.39 -3.50
CA TYR A 449 -1.68 -19.29 -3.47
C TYR A 449 -2.10 -20.74 -3.20
N ASN A 450 -2.87 -20.96 -2.14
CA ASN A 450 -3.33 -22.29 -1.73
C ASN A 450 -4.24 -22.92 -2.78
N TYR A 451 -5.11 -22.12 -3.44
CA TYR A 451 -5.93 -22.61 -4.55
C TYR A 451 -5.08 -23.06 -5.73
N MET A 452 -4.09 -22.25 -6.14
CA MET A 452 -3.20 -22.58 -7.26
C MET A 452 -2.33 -23.82 -6.95
N GLU A 453 -1.82 -23.94 -5.72
CA GLU A 453 -1.06 -25.12 -5.28
C GLU A 453 -1.92 -26.39 -5.30
N ASP A 454 -3.13 -26.35 -4.74
CA ASP A 454 -4.08 -27.46 -4.73
C ASP A 454 -4.52 -27.87 -6.15
N TYR A 455 -4.60 -26.91 -7.07
CA TYR A 455 -4.90 -27.17 -8.49
C TYR A 455 -3.71 -27.80 -9.23
N GLY A 456 -2.53 -27.75 -8.64
CA GLY A 456 -1.29 -28.26 -9.24
C GLY A 456 -0.66 -27.29 -10.25
N ALA A 457 -0.94 -25.98 -10.13
CA ALA A 457 -0.32 -24.94 -10.94
C ALA A 457 1.20 -24.91 -10.79
N PHE A 458 1.70 -25.32 -9.66
CA PHE A 458 3.13 -25.54 -9.41
C PHE A 458 3.34 -26.66 -8.38
N THR A 459 4.50 -27.27 -8.43
CA THR A 459 4.93 -28.32 -7.52
C THR A 459 6.38 -28.05 -7.09
N ARG A 460 6.88 -28.81 -6.12
CA ARG A 460 8.30 -28.76 -5.72
C ARG A 460 9.03 -29.99 -6.24
N ASN A 461 10.21 -29.76 -6.86
CA ASN A 461 11.08 -30.85 -7.26
C ASN A 461 11.86 -31.44 -6.06
N GLU A 462 12.75 -32.40 -6.30
CA GLU A 462 13.56 -33.06 -5.25
C GLU A 462 14.47 -32.09 -4.48
N GLU A 463 14.84 -30.97 -5.08
CA GLU A 463 15.64 -29.88 -4.47
C GLU A 463 14.77 -28.86 -3.71
N GLY A 464 13.45 -29.06 -3.75
CA GLY A 464 12.47 -28.15 -3.15
C GLY A 464 12.30 -26.85 -3.92
N LYS A 465 12.70 -26.81 -5.21
CA LYS A 465 12.45 -25.69 -6.11
C LYS A 465 11.10 -25.83 -6.80
N TRP A 466 10.43 -24.72 -7.06
CA TRP A 466 9.15 -24.70 -7.75
C TRP A 466 9.29 -25.01 -9.22
N VAL A 467 8.46 -25.91 -9.70
CA VAL A 467 8.23 -26.22 -11.12
C VAL A 467 6.79 -25.79 -11.44
N ILE A 468 6.65 -24.77 -12.27
CA ILE A 468 5.36 -24.21 -12.67
C ILE A 468 4.84 -24.98 -13.90
N ASP A 469 3.64 -25.50 -13.80
CA ASP A 469 2.87 -26.09 -14.91
C ASP A 469 1.97 -25.00 -15.48
N PHE A 470 2.41 -24.33 -16.54
CA PHE A 470 1.71 -23.16 -17.10
C PHE A 470 0.30 -23.48 -17.64
N GLU A 471 0.06 -24.70 -18.12
CA GLU A 471 -1.28 -25.11 -18.57
C GLU A 471 -2.24 -25.20 -17.37
N LYS A 472 -1.82 -25.90 -16.31
CA LYS A 472 -2.61 -25.98 -15.08
C LYS A 472 -2.74 -24.64 -14.39
N ALA A 473 -1.70 -23.82 -14.39
CA ALA A 473 -1.75 -22.50 -13.80
C ALA A 473 -2.76 -21.59 -14.51
N ALA A 474 -2.79 -21.59 -15.85
CA ALA A 474 -3.81 -20.87 -16.62
C ALA A 474 -5.23 -21.38 -16.33
N ALA A 475 -5.41 -22.71 -16.25
CA ALA A 475 -6.70 -23.30 -15.88
C ALA A 475 -7.11 -22.96 -14.43
N ALA A 476 -6.15 -22.90 -13.51
CA ALA A 476 -6.39 -22.49 -12.13
C ALA A 476 -6.85 -21.01 -12.04
N VAL A 477 -6.26 -20.12 -12.84
CA VAL A 477 -6.70 -18.71 -12.94
C VAL A 477 -8.16 -18.62 -13.34
N ASP A 478 -8.56 -19.29 -14.43
CA ASP A 478 -9.95 -19.29 -14.90
C ASP A 478 -10.90 -19.88 -13.84
N SER A 479 -10.51 -20.99 -13.21
CA SER A 479 -11.30 -21.68 -12.21
C SER A 479 -11.47 -20.88 -10.92
N TRP A 480 -10.39 -20.28 -10.41
CA TRP A 480 -10.44 -19.43 -9.21
C TRP A 480 -11.25 -18.16 -9.45
N ALA A 481 -11.07 -17.52 -10.61
CA ALA A 481 -11.87 -16.36 -11.02
C ALA A 481 -13.36 -16.71 -11.08
N ASN A 482 -13.74 -17.86 -11.67
CA ASN A 482 -15.13 -18.30 -11.67
C ASN A 482 -15.69 -18.49 -10.26
N LEU A 483 -14.96 -19.16 -9.37
CA LEU A 483 -15.39 -19.43 -7.99
C LEU A 483 -15.62 -18.13 -7.21
N ILE A 484 -14.72 -17.15 -7.34
CA ILE A 484 -14.88 -15.83 -6.70
C ILE A 484 -16.12 -15.13 -7.25
N LEU A 485 -16.26 -15.04 -8.58
CA LEU A 485 -17.37 -14.32 -9.21
C LEU A 485 -18.72 -14.95 -8.88
N GLU A 486 -18.81 -16.29 -8.84
CA GLU A 486 -20.02 -16.99 -8.41
C GLU A 486 -20.35 -16.72 -6.93
N THR A 487 -19.33 -16.75 -6.05
CA THR A 487 -19.49 -16.46 -4.62
C THR A 487 -20.02 -15.05 -4.39
N GLN A 488 -19.44 -14.07 -5.10
CA GLN A 488 -19.89 -12.68 -5.05
C GLN A 488 -21.28 -12.49 -5.67
N ALA A 489 -21.54 -13.09 -6.85
CA ALA A 489 -22.82 -12.97 -7.55
C ALA A 489 -23.99 -13.54 -6.73
N THR A 490 -23.75 -14.62 -6.02
CA THR A 490 -24.75 -15.26 -5.16
C THR A 490 -24.77 -14.71 -3.73
N GLY A 491 -23.85 -13.84 -3.37
CA GLY A 491 -23.68 -13.33 -2.01
C GLY A 491 -23.60 -14.47 -1.00
N ASN A 492 -22.73 -15.48 -1.30
CA ASN A 492 -22.59 -16.68 -0.48
C ASN A 492 -21.60 -16.46 0.66
N TYR A 493 -22.03 -15.67 1.63
CA TYR A 493 -21.24 -15.29 2.80
C TYR A 493 -20.71 -16.50 3.59
N GLU A 494 -21.57 -17.50 3.84
CA GLU A 494 -21.18 -18.69 4.61
C GLU A 494 -20.03 -19.46 3.94
N PHE A 495 -20.11 -19.63 2.62
CA PHE A 495 -19.01 -20.24 1.86
C PHE A 495 -17.75 -19.37 1.93
N ALA A 496 -17.88 -18.06 1.72
CA ALA A 496 -16.75 -17.14 1.74
C ALA A 496 -16.01 -17.17 3.07
N GLN A 497 -16.74 -17.09 4.18
CA GLN A 497 -16.19 -17.15 5.54
C GLN A 497 -15.48 -18.50 5.81
N LYS A 498 -16.14 -19.62 5.47
CA LYS A 498 -15.56 -20.94 5.64
C LYS A 498 -14.30 -21.12 4.80
N TYR A 499 -14.35 -20.73 3.52
CA TYR A 499 -13.21 -20.85 2.61
C TYR A 499 -12.01 -20.02 3.09
N ALA A 500 -12.23 -18.78 3.49
CA ALA A 500 -11.18 -17.92 4.04
C ALA A 500 -10.57 -18.52 5.33
N ALA A 501 -11.39 -19.05 6.23
CA ALA A 501 -10.93 -19.68 7.47
C ALA A 501 -10.04 -20.91 7.20
N GLU A 502 -10.34 -21.68 6.15
CA GLU A 502 -9.60 -22.89 5.79
C GLU A 502 -8.35 -22.60 4.92
N ASN A 503 -8.37 -21.53 4.10
CA ASN A 503 -7.36 -21.31 3.06
C ASN A 503 -6.57 -20.00 3.20
N ALA A 504 -6.99 -19.03 4.02
CA ALA A 504 -6.20 -17.85 4.31
C ALA A 504 -5.16 -18.13 5.41
N SER A 505 -4.23 -19.06 5.15
CA SER A 505 -3.19 -19.47 6.11
C SER A 505 -1.92 -19.90 5.38
N ILE A 506 -0.77 -19.70 6.02
CA ILE A 506 0.53 -20.19 5.52
C ILE A 506 0.64 -21.67 5.88
N ARG A 507 0.67 -22.54 4.87
CA ARG A 507 0.86 -23.99 5.01
C ARG A 507 2.35 -24.31 5.25
N GLU A 508 2.63 -25.49 5.81
CA GLU A 508 3.98 -25.93 6.17
C GLU A 508 5.00 -25.81 5.02
N ALA A 509 4.60 -26.21 3.81
CA ALA A 509 5.48 -26.14 2.64
C ALA A 509 5.84 -24.70 2.27
N LEU A 510 4.89 -23.75 2.33
CA LEU A 510 5.14 -22.35 2.09
C LEU A 510 5.96 -21.74 3.23
N ALA A 511 5.72 -22.12 4.49
CA ALA A 511 6.52 -21.67 5.62
C ALA A 511 8.00 -22.05 5.46
N ALA A 512 8.28 -23.28 4.96
CA ALA A 512 9.64 -23.72 4.65
C ALA A 512 10.26 -22.91 3.50
N ASP A 513 9.51 -22.54 2.48
CA ASP A 513 9.99 -21.69 1.38
C ASP A 513 10.27 -20.26 1.85
N ILE A 514 9.41 -19.69 2.69
CA ILE A 514 9.63 -18.36 3.32
C ILE A 514 10.91 -18.39 4.17
N ALA A 515 11.15 -19.48 4.92
CA ALA A 515 12.38 -19.62 5.69
C ALA A 515 13.62 -19.56 4.79
N LYS A 516 13.64 -20.28 3.64
CA LYS A 516 14.74 -20.20 2.66
C LYS A 516 14.96 -18.79 2.12
N VAL A 517 13.86 -18.07 1.84
CA VAL A 517 13.92 -16.67 1.36
C VAL A 517 14.55 -15.76 2.42
N ASN A 518 14.17 -15.94 3.68
CA ASN A 518 14.73 -15.17 4.79
C ASN A 518 16.20 -15.52 5.05
N GLU A 519 16.58 -16.80 5.03
CA GLU A 519 17.97 -17.25 5.15
C GLU A 519 18.88 -16.74 4.02
N ALA A 520 18.31 -16.51 2.83
CA ALA A 520 19.05 -15.92 1.71
C ALA A 520 19.31 -14.40 1.87
N GLY A 521 18.84 -13.78 2.94
CA GLY A 521 19.07 -12.35 3.23
C GLY A 521 18.35 -11.41 2.23
N ILE A 522 17.25 -11.86 1.62
CA ILE A 522 16.48 -11.03 0.69
C ILE A 522 15.83 -9.89 1.45
N PRO A 523 15.94 -8.64 0.98
CA PRO A 523 15.40 -7.47 1.67
C PRO A 523 13.91 -7.59 2.00
N ARG A 524 13.52 -7.05 3.16
CA ARG A 524 12.12 -6.98 3.60
C ARG A 524 11.32 -6.01 2.73
N ASP A 525 11.88 -4.81 2.53
CA ASP A 525 11.37 -3.79 1.63
C ASP A 525 12.50 -2.86 1.18
N ILE A 526 12.15 -1.77 0.52
CA ILE A 526 13.07 -0.73 0.08
C ILE A 526 12.92 0.53 0.93
N VAL A 527 14.00 1.29 1.05
CA VAL A 527 14.00 2.68 1.49
C VAL A 527 14.60 3.55 0.42
N PHE A 528 14.04 4.73 0.21
CA PHE A 528 14.52 5.64 -0.81
C PHE A 528 15.56 6.61 -0.25
N ASP A 529 16.68 6.74 -0.99
CA ASP A 529 17.62 7.84 -0.85
C ASP A 529 17.32 8.88 -1.93
N PHE A 530 16.88 10.05 -1.50
CA PHE A 530 16.50 11.15 -2.39
C PHE A 530 17.72 12.03 -2.64
N ALA A 531 18.51 11.69 -3.66
CA ALA A 531 19.80 12.31 -3.97
C ALA A 531 19.72 13.74 -4.58
N TRP A 532 18.52 14.31 -4.78
CA TRP A 532 18.28 15.61 -5.41
C TRP A 532 17.76 16.67 -4.43
#